data_e297e474e31faa41c233b4d49224c0eb
#
_entry.id   e297e474e31faa41c233b4d49224c0eb
#
_cell.length_a   1.000
_cell.length_b   1.000
_cell.length_c   1.000
_cell.angle_alpha   90.00
_cell.angle_beta   90.00
_cell.angle_gamma   90.00
#
_symmetry.space_group_name_H-M   'P 1'
#
loop_
_entity.id
_entity.type
_entity.pdbx_description
1 polymer ?
#
loop_
_entity_poly.entity_id
_entity_poly.type
_entity_poly.pdbx_seq_one_letter_code
_entity_poly.pdbx_strand_id
1 'polypeptide(L)'
;GYETLNNLLDGNGLKLLDGSIFASMGNNYFLLLLFLVFILIFKVVAMSATTSGGGVGGVFAPSLFMGGVTGFFLSKSVNFFLNGRLPESNFALAGMAGVMAAVMHAPLTAIFLIAEITGGYQFFVPLMITSLVAYLTIIPFEPHSIYTKRLAESGELITHHKDKAVLSRLSIESLIERNFIPTSPEVTLGEFVKLVAKSQRNVFPVIDQENNFLGVIFINDIRHIIFEHDQYDTVYIRNLMYMPDTLIEYNATMEDVAQKFAETSHYNLPVLKDGKYIGFVSRANVFSAYRKLVKDFSND
;
A
#
# COMPACT_ATOMS: atom_id res chain seq x y z
N GLY A 1 -35.32 -5.26 -0.86
CA GLY A 1 -34.08 -5.48 -0.18
C GLY A 1 -34.19 -6.34 1.09
N TYR A 2 -34.54 -5.77 2.23
CA TYR A 2 -34.58 -6.51 3.50
C TYR A 2 -35.74 -7.52 3.54
N GLU A 3 -36.90 -7.18 3.00
CA GLU A 3 -38.02 -8.09 2.87
C GLU A 3 -37.66 -9.34 2.05
N THR A 4 -36.93 -9.16 0.98
CA THR A 4 -36.41 -10.24 0.15
C THR A 4 -35.48 -11.18 0.94
N LEU A 5 -34.56 -10.60 1.75
CA LEU A 5 -33.69 -11.39 2.62
C LEU A 5 -34.50 -12.19 3.66
N ASN A 6 -35.47 -11.58 4.31
CA ASN A 6 -36.32 -12.26 5.27
C ASN A 6 -37.04 -13.43 4.61
N ASN A 7 -37.62 -13.25 3.42
CA ASN A 7 -38.27 -14.34 2.68
C ASN A 7 -37.31 -15.49 2.32
N LEU A 8 -36.02 -15.18 2.03
CA LEU A 8 -34.99 -16.22 1.80
C LEU A 8 -34.66 -16.98 3.09
N LEU A 9 -34.59 -16.28 4.22
CA LEU A 9 -34.28 -16.87 5.53
C LEU A 9 -35.41 -17.71 6.06
N ASP A 10 -36.66 -17.34 5.79
CA ASP A 10 -37.84 -18.08 6.15
C ASP A 10 -38.13 -19.30 5.24
N GLY A 11 -37.25 -19.56 4.26
CA GLY A 11 -37.43 -20.66 3.30
C GLY A 11 -38.50 -20.39 2.23
N ASN A 12 -39.02 -19.17 2.18
CA ASN A 12 -40.10 -18.76 1.25
C ASN A 12 -39.53 -18.11 -0.05
N GLY A 13 -38.46 -18.68 -0.60
CA GLY A 13 -37.77 -18.13 -1.76
C GLY A 13 -38.65 -17.90 -3.01
N LEU A 14 -39.76 -18.60 -3.15
CA LEU A 14 -40.71 -18.38 -4.23
C LEU A 14 -41.42 -17.02 -4.13
N LYS A 15 -41.56 -16.46 -2.92
CA LYS A 15 -42.12 -15.10 -2.75
C LYS A 15 -41.26 -13.99 -3.34
N LEU A 16 -40.03 -14.30 -3.76
CA LEU A 16 -39.17 -13.36 -4.52
C LEU A 16 -39.80 -12.97 -5.86
N LEU A 17 -40.68 -13.81 -6.38
CA LEU A 17 -41.37 -13.57 -7.66
C LEU A 17 -42.66 -12.78 -7.49
N ASP A 18 -43.18 -12.68 -6.24
CA ASP A 18 -44.41 -11.95 -5.95
C ASP A 18 -44.29 -10.47 -6.32
N GLY A 19 -45.22 -9.95 -7.09
CA GLY A 19 -45.23 -8.60 -7.59
C GLY A 19 -44.28 -8.36 -8.78
N SER A 20 -43.58 -9.37 -9.28
CA SER A 20 -42.79 -9.28 -10.51
C SER A 20 -43.60 -9.76 -11.73
N ILE A 21 -43.15 -9.35 -12.93
CA ILE A 21 -43.69 -9.85 -14.21
C ILE A 21 -43.53 -11.38 -14.35
N PHE A 22 -42.70 -12.00 -13.51
CA PHE A 22 -42.41 -13.43 -13.47
C PHE A 22 -43.26 -14.18 -12.44
N ALA A 23 -44.17 -13.51 -11.72
CA ALA A 23 -45.02 -14.14 -10.71
C ALA A 23 -45.87 -15.30 -11.29
N SER A 24 -46.33 -15.18 -12.55
CA SER A 24 -47.10 -16.24 -13.24
C SER A 24 -46.24 -17.44 -13.66
N MET A 25 -44.92 -17.36 -13.59
CA MET A 25 -43.95 -18.38 -14.01
C MET A 25 -43.36 -19.19 -12.84
N GLY A 26 -43.86 -19.01 -11.62
CA GLY A 26 -43.31 -19.54 -10.37
C GLY A 26 -43.13 -21.05 -10.26
N ASN A 27 -43.74 -21.82 -11.17
CA ASN A 27 -43.61 -23.29 -11.19
C ASN A 27 -42.42 -23.77 -12.07
N ASN A 28 -41.69 -22.88 -12.74
CA ASN A 28 -40.59 -23.28 -13.58
C ASN A 28 -39.25 -23.01 -12.91
N TYR A 29 -38.63 -24.06 -12.37
CA TYR A 29 -37.33 -23.96 -11.68
C TYR A 29 -36.23 -23.33 -12.51
N PHE A 30 -36.18 -23.60 -13.79
CA PHE A 30 -35.15 -23.03 -14.68
C PHE A 30 -35.30 -21.51 -14.79
N LEU A 31 -36.53 -21.02 -14.93
CA LEU A 31 -36.79 -19.58 -14.97
C LEU A 31 -36.48 -18.89 -13.65
N LEU A 32 -36.74 -19.55 -12.51
CA LEU A 32 -36.35 -19.05 -11.20
C LEU A 32 -34.80 -18.89 -11.11
N LEU A 33 -34.05 -19.91 -11.51
CA LEU A 33 -32.59 -19.85 -11.50
C LEU A 33 -32.07 -18.73 -12.41
N LEU A 34 -32.63 -18.59 -13.61
CA LEU A 34 -32.28 -17.53 -14.54
C LEU A 34 -32.58 -16.14 -13.94
N PHE A 35 -33.72 -15.98 -13.32
CA PHE A 35 -34.13 -14.74 -12.64
C PHE A 35 -33.15 -14.37 -11.50
N LEU A 36 -32.71 -15.34 -10.71
CA LEU A 36 -31.72 -15.09 -9.64
C LEU A 36 -30.37 -14.62 -10.21
N VAL A 37 -29.94 -15.19 -11.35
CA VAL A 37 -28.73 -14.72 -12.04
C VAL A 37 -28.89 -13.27 -12.52
N PHE A 38 -30.03 -12.92 -13.09
CA PHE A 38 -30.31 -11.53 -13.48
C PHE A 38 -30.29 -10.58 -12.27
N ILE A 39 -30.89 -10.98 -11.14
CA ILE A 39 -30.83 -10.17 -9.90
C ILE A 39 -29.39 -9.91 -9.50
N LEU A 40 -28.53 -10.93 -9.49
CA LEU A 40 -27.11 -10.77 -9.12
C LEU A 40 -26.38 -9.78 -10.04
N ILE A 41 -26.56 -9.94 -11.36
CA ILE A 41 -25.90 -9.06 -12.36
C ILE A 41 -26.42 -7.62 -12.23
N PHE A 42 -27.74 -7.43 -12.26
CA PHE A 42 -28.33 -6.09 -12.23
C PHE A 42 -28.11 -5.39 -10.89
N LYS A 43 -27.99 -6.13 -9.77
CA LYS A 43 -27.70 -5.54 -8.48
C LYS A 43 -26.30 -4.91 -8.43
N VAL A 44 -25.29 -5.56 -9.05
CA VAL A 44 -23.94 -5.00 -9.18
C VAL A 44 -23.97 -3.73 -10.01
N VAL A 45 -24.62 -3.78 -11.17
CA VAL A 45 -24.74 -2.64 -12.08
C VAL A 45 -25.46 -1.47 -11.39
N ALA A 46 -26.59 -1.75 -10.73
CA ALA A 46 -27.35 -0.72 -10.02
C ALA A 46 -26.54 -0.08 -8.87
N MET A 47 -25.79 -0.88 -8.13
CA MET A 47 -24.95 -0.37 -7.05
C MET A 47 -23.84 0.51 -7.59
N SER A 48 -23.14 0.05 -8.65
CA SER A 48 -22.07 0.81 -9.31
C SER A 48 -22.59 2.12 -9.90
N ALA A 49 -23.73 2.09 -10.58
CA ALA A 49 -24.36 3.28 -11.14
C ALA A 49 -24.77 4.29 -10.07
N THR A 50 -25.32 3.82 -8.94
CA THR A 50 -25.68 4.68 -7.81
C THR A 50 -24.47 5.40 -7.24
N THR A 51 -23.39 4.64 -6.99
CA THR A 51 -22.15 5.19 -6.42
C THR A 51 -21.46 6.14 -7.40
N SER A 52 -21.38 5.79 -8.69
CA SER A 52 -20.78 6.64 -9.73
C SER A 52 -21.62 7.90 -10.02
N GLY A 53 -22.93 7.82 -9.82
CA GLY A 53 -23.83 8.97 -9.95
C GLY A 53 -23.83 9.92 -8.74
N GLY A 54 -22.96 9.72 -7.76
CA GLY A 54 -22.85 10.55 -6.57
C GLY A 54 -23.86 10.20 -5.47
N GLY A 55 -24.58 9.09 -5.60
CA GLY A 55 -25.49 8.59 -4.57
C GLY A 55 -24.73 8.11 -3.34
N VAL A 56 -25.23 8.45 -2.15
CA VAL A 56 -24.72 7.92 -0.89
C VAL A 56 -25.28 6.52 -0.69
N GLY A 57 -24.41 5.51 -0.74
CA GLY A 57 -24.79 4.10 -0.55
C GLY A 57 -23.67 3.31 0.10
N GLY A 58 -24.05 2.41 1.05
CA GLY A 58 -23.10 1.47 1.65
C GLY A 58 -22.98 0.19 0.83
N VAL A 59 -21.81 -0.41 0.82
CA VAL A 59 -21.55 -1.71 0.17
C VAL A 59 -22.04 -2.89 1.01
N PHE A 60 -22.20 -2.67 2.29
CA PHE A 60 -22.53 -3.66 3.30
C PHE A 60 -23.86 -4.40 3.01
N ALA A 61 -24.99 -3.68 2.98
CA ALA A 61 -26.30 -4.28 2.73
C ALA A 61 -26.41 -4.94 1.34
N PRO A 62 -25.90 -4.34 0.26
CA PRO A 62 -25.80 -5.02 -1.02
C PRO A 62 -24.98 -6.33 -0.99
N SER A 63 -23.87 -6.38 -0.26
CA SER A 63 -23.05 -7.59 -0.13
C SER A 63 -23.80 -8.72 0.58
N LEU A 64 -24.49 -8.41 1.66
CA LEU A 64 -25.37 -9.38 2.34
C LEU A 64 -26.46 -9.90 1.40
N PHE A 65 -27.15 -9.00 0.70
CA PHE A 65 -28.19 -9.37 -0.24
C PHE A 65 -27.67 -10.30 -1.34
N MET A 66 -26.55 -9.93 -1.96
CA MET A 66 -25.93 -10.75 -3.00
C MET A 66 -25.48 -12.11 -2.47
N GLY A 67 -24.88 -12.14 -1.27
CA GLY A 67 -24.49 -13.37 -0.61
C GLY A 67 -25.68 -14.29 -0.35
N GLY A 68 -26.77 -13.76 0.18
CA GLY A 68 -28.00 -14.51 0.44
C GLY A 68 -28.61 -15.09 -0.84
N VAL A 69 -28.71 -14.28 -1.89
CA VAL A 69 -29.20 -14.73 -3.20
C VAL A 69 -28.27 -15.78 -3.82
N THR A 70 -26.95 -15.61 -3.71
CA THR A 70 -25.96 -16.57 -4.24
C THR A 70 -26.03 -17.92 -3.52
N GLY A 71 -26.12 -17.91 -2.18
CA GLY A 71 -26.27 -19.13 -1.39
C GLY A 71 -27.57 -19.85 -1.70
N PHE A 72 -28.67 -19.10 -1.79
CA PHE A 72 -29.99 -19.65 -2.18
C PHE A 72 -29.96 -20.22 -3.60
N PHE A 73 -29.37 -19.51 -4.56
CA PHE A 73 -29.18 -19.99 -5.94
C PHE A 73 -28.42 -21.32 -5.97
N LEU A 74 -27.32 -21.41 -5.21
CA LEU A 74 -26.52 -22.63 -5.13
C LEU A 74 -27.34 -23.80 -4.60
N SER A 75 -28.04 -23.60 -3.48
CA SER A 75 -28.90 -24.64 -2.88
C SER A 75 -30.01 -25.11 -3.87
N LYS A 76 -30.68 -24.16 -4.51
CA LYS A 76 -31.72 -24.47 -5.53
C LYS A 76 -31.13 -25.21 -6.73
N SER A 77 -29.96 -24.83 -7.20
CA SER A 77 -29.29 -25.50 -8.31
C SER A 77 -28.94 -26.95 -7.96
N VAL A 78 -28.34 -27.18 -6.79
CA VAL A 78 -28.02 -28.54 -6.33
C VAL A 78 -29.28 -29.36 -6.16
N ASN A 79 -30.31 -28.81 -5.55
CA ASN A 79 -31.60 -29.50 -5.34
C ASN A 79 -32.25 -29.86 -6.67
N PHE A 80 -32.12 -29.01 -7.70
CA PHE A 80 -32.69 -29.25 -9.02
C PHE A 80 -31.92 -30.32 -9.82
N PHE A 81 -30.59 -30.19 -9.90
CA PHE A 81 -29.76 -31.04 -10.79
C PHE A 81 -29.38 -32.38 -10.13
N LEU A 82 -29.22 -32.41 -8.81
CA LEU A 82 -28.75 -33.60 -8.08
C LEU A 82 -29.83 -34.24 -7.22
N ASN A 83 -31.11 -33.83 -7.33
CA ASN A 83 -32.21 -34.27 -6.48
C ASN A 83 -31.84 -34.19 -4.97
N GLY A 84 -31.02 -33.19 -4.61
CA GLY A 84 -30.59 -32.95 -3.25
C GLY A 84 -31.73 -32.42 -2.37
N ARG A 85 -31.50 -32.40 -1.05
CA ARG A 85 -32.39 -31.76 -0.07
C ARG A 85 -31.62 -30.78 0.80
N LEU A 86 -30.88 -29.90 0.17
CA LEU A 86 -30.12 -28.86 0.88
C LEU A 86 -31.08 -27.80 1.43
N PRO A 87 -30.92 -27.42 2.70
CA PRO A 87 -31.78 -26.41 3.31
C PRO A 87 -31.40 -25.02 2.77
N GLU A 88 -32.33 -24.41 2.05
CA GLU A 88 -32.10 -23.18 1.29
C GLU A 88 -31.72 -21.99 2.18
N SER A 89 -32.37 -21.87 3.34
CA SER A 89 -32.10 -20.86 4.36
C SER A 89 -30.63 -20.91 4.85
N ASN A 90 -30.13 -22.11 5.16
CA ASN A 90 -28.78 -22.29 5.67
C ASN A 90 -27.71 -21.90 4.64
N PHE A 91 -27.95 -22.24 3.37
CA PHE A 91 -27.05 -21.84 2.28
C PHE A 91 -27.14 -20.34 2.01
N ALA A 92 -28.30 -19.71 2.16
CA ALA A 92 -28.42 -18.26 2.08
C ALA A 92 -27.60 -17.59 3.18
N LEU A 93 -27.64 -18.04 4.42
CA LEU A 93 -26.85 -17.53 5.54
C LEU A 93 -25.33 -17.71 5.30
N ALA A 94 -24.93 -18.91 4.85
CA ALA A 94 -23.54 -19.18 4.52
C ALA A 94 -23.04 -18.27 3.38
N GLY A 95 -23.85 -18.07 2.35
CA GLY A 95 -23.56 -17.16 1.25
C GLY A 95 -23.42 -15.70 1.70
N MET A 96 -24.31 -15.23 2.59
CA MET A 96 -24.22 -13.90 3.19
C MET A 96 -22.87 -13.70 3.89
N ALA A 97 -22.47 -14.65 4.74
CA ALA A 97 -21.21 -14.60 5.46
C ALA A 97 -20.01 -14.66 4.51
N GLY A 98 -20.03 -15.54 3.51
CA GLY A 98 -18.94 -15.71 2.55
C GLY A 98 -18.72 -14.47 1.69
N VAL A 99 -19.76 -13.93 1.07
CA VAL A 99 -19.63 -12.74 0.22
C VAL A 99 -19.22 -11.52 1.04
N MET A 100 -19.77 -11.36 2.23
CA MET A 100 -19.37 -10.26 3.12
C MET A 100 -17.89 -10.38 3.53
N ALA A 101 -17.44 -11.57 3.93
CA ALA A 101 -16.06 -11.81 4.32
C ALA A 101 -15.09 -11.51 3.18
N ALA A 102 -15.44 -11.90 1.95
CA ALA A 102 -14.63 -11.67 0.76
C ALA A 102 -14.57 -10.19 0.35
N VAL A 103 -15.70 -9.49 0.32
CA VAL A 103 -15.76 -8.07 -0.13
C VAL A 103 -15.13 -7.12 0.88
N MET A 104 -15.36 -7.37 2.17
CA MET A 104 -14.89 -6.49 3.25
C MET A 104 -13.53 -6.89 3.83
N HIS A 105 -13.02 -8.06 3.51
CA HIS A 105 -11.84 -8.66 4.16
C HIS A 105 -11.99 -8.76 5.70
N ALA A 106 -13.20 -9.02 6.16
CA ALA A 106 -13.57 -9.04 7.57
C ALA A 106 -14.34 -10.32 7.95
N PRO A 107 -13.69 -11.50 7.94
CA PRO A 107 -14.36 -12.78 8.19
C PRO A 107 -15.00 -12.86 9.58
N LEU A 108 -14.32 -12.35 10.62
CA LEU A 108 -14.90 -12.35 11.98
C LEU A 108 -16.17 -11.51 12.06
N THR A 109 -16.16 -10.32 11.45
CA THR A 109 -17.35 -9.45 11.41
C THR A 109 -18.50 -10.14 10.69
N ALA A 110 -18.23 -10.82 9.57
CA ALA A 110 -19.25 -11.57 8.84
C ALA A 110 -19.87 -12.70 9.69
N ILE A 111 -19.04 -13.48 10.38
CA ILE A 111 -19.49 -14.59 11.24
C ILE A 111 -20.39 -14.08 12.35
N PHE A 112 -19.91 -13.13 13.15
CA PHE A 112 -20.65 -12.64 14.31
C PHE A 112 -21.93 -11.91 13.91
N LEU A 113 -21.88 -11.11 12.84
CA LEU A 113 -23.06 -10.42 12.35
C LEU A 113 -24.18 -11.39 11.94
N ILE A 114 -23.83 -12.43 11.16
CA ILE A 114 -24.86 -13.38 10.71
C ILE A 114 -25.37 -14.21 11.89
N ALA A 115 -24.51 -14.59 12.82
CA ALA A 115 -24.93 -15.27 14.04
C ALA A 115 -25.91 -14.41 14.88
N GLU A 116 -25.67 -13.11 14.98
CA GLU A 116 -26.53 -12.17 15.71
C GLU A 116 -27.88 -11.96 14.99
N ILE A 117 -27.86 -11.76 13.68
CA ILE A 117 -29.12 -11.61 12.89
C ILE A 117 -30.02 -12.84 13.00
N THR A 118 -29.43 -14.04 13.08
CA THR A 118 -30.20 -15.29 13.20
C THR A 118 -30.60 -15.62 14.63
N GLY A 119 -30.16 -14.84 15.60
CA GLY A 119 -30.49 -15.05 17.02
C GLY A 119 -29.89 -16.33 17.61
N GLY A 120 -28.85 -16.92 16.96
CA GLY A 120 -28.25 -18.15 17.45
C GLY A 120 -26.93 -18.55 16.85
N TYR A 121 -26.11 -19.24 17.64
CA TYR A 121 -24.80 -19.71 17.25
C TYR A 121 -24.77 -21.14 16.67
N GLN A 122 -25.94 -21.70 16.34
CA GLN A 122 -26.06 -23.09 15.84
C GLN A 122 -25.30 -23.27 14.50
N PHE A 123 -25.25 -22.23 13.67
CA PHE A 123 -24.55 -22.21 12.39
C PHE A 123 -23.11 -21.64 12.46
N PHE A 124 -22.59 -21.41 13.67
CA PHE A 124 -21.32 -20.75 13.84
C PHE A 124 -20.16 -21.44 13.09
N VAL A 125 -20.08 -22.78 13.18
CA VAL A 125 -19.02 -23.54 12.49
C VAL A 125 -19.13 -23.47 10.96
N PRO A 126 -20.29 -23.71 10.33
CA PRO A 126 -20.48 -23.48 8.91
C PRO A 126 -20.14 -22.04 8.46
N LEU A 127 -20.54 -21.02 9.23
CA LEU A 127 -20.22 -19.63 8.94
C LEU A 127 -18.72 -19.35 9.01
N MET A 128 -18.01 -19.92 10.01
CA MET A 128 -16.55 -19.82 10.12
C MET A 128 -15.86 -20.41 8.89
N ILE A 129 -16.22 -21.62 8.50
CA ILE A 129 -15.62 -22.30 7.35
C ILE A 129 -15.86 -21.49 6.08
N THR A 130 -17.10 -21.10 5.81
CA THR A 130 -17.46 -20.36 4.59
C THR A 130 -16.78 -19.00 4.53
N SER A 131 -16.79 -18.24 5.63
CA SER A 131 -16.16 -16.92 5.70
C SER A 131 -14.66 -17.01 5.52
N LEU A 132 -13.99 -17.98 6.17
CA LEU A 132 -12.56 -18.16 6.08
C LEU A 132 -12.14 -18.60 4.67
N VAL A 133 -12.82 -19.58 4.09
CA VAL A 133 -12.54 -20.06 2.73
C VAL A 133 -12.78 -18.93 1.72
N ALA A 134 -13.87 -18.19 1.82
CA ALA A 134 -14.15 -17.06 0.93
C ALA A 134 -13.06 -15.97 1.02
N TYR A 135 -12.66 -15.62 2.24
CA TYR A 135 -11.58 -14.66 2.48
C TYR A 135 -10.25 -15.13 1.90
N LEU A 136 -9.83 -16.38 2.17
CA LEU A 136 -8.58 -16.92 1.64
C LEU A 136 -8.61 -17.05 0.11
N THR A 137 -9.77 -17.31 -0.47
CA THR A 137 -9.93 -17.42 -1.92
C THR A 137 -9.79 -16.07 -2.61
N ILE A 138 -10.28 -14.98 -2.02
CA ILE A 138 -10.24 -13.66 -2.66
C ILE A 138 -8.86 -13.00 -2.59
N ILE A 139 -8.06 -13.24 -1.55
CA ILE A 139 -6.76 -12.58 -1.34
C ILE A 139 -5.83 -12.63 -2.58
N PRO A 140 -5.66 -13.76 -3.29
CA PRO A 140 -4.80 -13.83 -4.47
C PRO A 140 -5.29 -12.97 -5.65
N PHE A 141 -6.59 -12.70 -5.73
CA PHE A 141 -7.21 -11.93 -6.81
C PHE A 141 -7.34 -10.45 -6.45
N GLU A 142 -7.69 -10.17 -5.20
CA GLU A 142 -7.86 -8.82 -4.69
C GLU A 142 -7.29 -8.76 -3.26
N PRO A 143 -6.05 -8.28 -3.09
CA PRO A 143 -5.37 -8.27 -1.79
C PRO A 143 -5.91 -7.20 -0.83
N HIS A 144 -6.72 -6.27 -1.33
CA HIS A 144 -7.24 -5.15 -0.56
C HIS A 144 -8.77 -5.18 -0.48
N SER A 145 -9.33 -4.83 0.69
CA SER A 145 -10.77 -4.66 0.82
C SER A 145 -11.25 -3.49 -0.05
N ILE A 146 -12.54 -3.44 -0.35
CA ILE A 146 -13.15 -2.33 -1.09
C ILE A 146 -12.88 -0.97 -0.45
N TYR A 147 -12.64 -0.91 0.85
CA TYR A 147 -12.34 0.33 1.59
C TYR A 147 -10.87 0.72 1.52
N THR A 148 -9.97 -0.26 1.47
CA THR A 148 -8.53 0.00 1.52
C THR A 148 -7.89 0.03 0.13
N LYS A 149 -8.57 -0.48 -0.89
CA LYS A 149 -8.06 -0.56 -2.27
C LYS A 149 -7.61 0.80 -2.81
N ARG A 150 -8.43 1.84 -2.66
CA ARG A 150 -8.09 3.18 -3.14
C ARG A 150 -6.87 3.78 -2.42
N LEU A 151 -6.75 3.53 -1.12
CA LEU A 151 -5.58 3.95 -0.33
C LEU A 151 -4.32 3.18 -0.74
N ALA A 152 -4.47 1.90 -1.09
CA ALA A 152 -3.37 1.10 -1.59
C ALA A 152 -2.89 1.58 -2.98
N GLU A 153 -3.82 1.91 -3.88
CA GLU A 153 -3.52 2.44 -5.21
C GLU A 153 -2.86 3.84 -5.16
N SER A 154 -3.21 4.67 -4.17
CA SER A 154 -2.55 5.97 -3.95
C SER A 154 -1.21 5.88 -3.21
N GLY A 155 -0.81 4.69 -2.75
CA GLY A 155 0.38 4.50 -1.93
C GLY A 155 0.26 5.00 -0.48
N GLU A 156 -0.94 5.38 -0.06
CA GLU A 156 -1.22 5.92 1.27
C GLU A 156 -1.63 4.85 2.29
N LEU A 157 -1.74 3.59 1.86
CA LEU A 157 -2.13 2.49 2.76
C LEU A 157 -0.99 2.14 3.71
N ILE A 158 -1.12 2.55 4.96
CA ILE A 158 -0.21 2.23 6.06
C ILE A 158 -0.60 0.87 6.63
N THR A 159 0.07 -0.19 6.18
CA THR A 159 -0.04 -1.54 6.77
C THR A 159 1.09 -1.78 7.78
N HIS A 160 1.35 -3.02 8.15
CA HIS A 160 2.36 -3.41 9.16
C HIS A 160 3.81 -2.92 8.91
N HIS A 161 4.12 -2.36 7.75
CA HIS A 161 5.40 -1.71 7.44
C HIS A 161 5.34 -0.20 7.70
N LYS A 162 5.16 0.18 8.97
CA LYS A 162 5.16 1.61 9.40
C LYS A 162 6.38 2.36 8.88
N ASP A 163 7.53 1.70 8.82
CA ASP A 163 8.79 2.30 8.38
C ASP A 163 8.75 2.74 6.90
N LYS A 164 8.18 1.90 6.01
CA LYS A 164 8.04 2.25 4.60
C LYS A 164 7.08 3.42 4.37
N ALA A 165 5.96 3.43 5.09
CA ALA A 165 4.98 4.50 5.00
C ALA A 165 5.50 5.84 5.53
N VAL A 166 6.37 5.82 6.55
CA VAL A 166 7.04 7.02 7.05
C VAL A 166 8.08 7.52 6.03
N LEU A 167 8.88 6.61 5.46
CA LEU A 167 9.88 6.97 4.45
C LEU A 167 9.25 7.53 3.17
N SER A 168 8.11 7.01 2.72
CA SER A 168 7.43 7.50 1.51
C SER A 168 6.91 8.95 1.62
N ARG A 169 6.74 9.46 2.85
CA ARG A 169 6.35 10.86 3.11
C ARG A 169 7.54 11.82 3.22
N LEU A 170 8.76 11.31 3.29
CA LEU A 170 9.96 12.14 3.27
C LEU A 170 10.36 12.47 1.83
N SER A 171 10.59 13.75 1.56
CA SER A 171 11.18 14.19 0.31
C SER A 171 12.69 14.34 0.48
N ILE A 172 13.45 13.74 -0.44
CA ILE A 172 14.91 13.89 -0.47
C ILE A 172 15.31 15.35 -0.55
N GLU A 173 14.57 16.16 -1.31
CA GLU A 173 14.83 17.59 -1.53
C GLU A 173 14.88 18.37 -0.20
N SER A 174 14.03 18.01 0.76
CA SER A 174 13.99 18.65 2.08
C SER A 174 15.17 18.27 2.98
N LEU A 175 15.91 17.20 2.62
CA LEU A 175 17.01 16.65 3.40
C LEU A 175 18.37 16.95 2.78
N ILE A 176 18.40 17.52 1.57
CA ILE A 176 19.66 17.89 0.90
C ILE A 176 20.31 19.06 1.63
N GLU A 177 21.51 18.83 2.13
CA GLU A 177 22.37 19.85 2.71
C GLU A 177 23.28 20.44 1.62
N ARG A 178 23.21 21.78 1.45
CA ARG A 178 23.94 22.51 0.41
C ARG A 178 25.09 23.33 0.96
N ASN A 179 25.35 23.24 2.25
CA ASN A 179 26.39 24.04 2.94
C ASN A 179 27.77 23.36 2.94
N PHE A 180 28.09 22.67 1.85
CA PHE A 180 29.42 22.10 1.60
C PHE A 180 30.16 22.98 0.60
N ILE A 181 31.44 23.25 0.86
CA ILE A 181 32.27 24.08 -0.01
C ILE A 181 32.83 23.18 -1.12
N PRO A 182 32.47 23.40 -2.39
CA PRO A 182 33.05 22.63 -3.47
C PRO A 182 34.49 23.08 -3.75
N THR A 183 35.26 22.15 -4.32
CA THR A 183 36.62 22.43 -4.80
C THR A 183 36.80 21.92 -6.23
N SER A 184 37.87 22.39 -6.91
CA SER A 184 38.21 21.94 -8.25
C SER A 184 39.38 20.96 -8.21
N PRO A 185 39.50 20.01 -9.17
CA PRO A 185 40.64 19.10 -9.25
C PRO A 185 42.00 19.80 -9.44
N GLU A 186 42.02 21.02 -9.98
CA GLU A 186 43.22 21.79 -10.26
C GLU A 186 43.71 22.64 -9.07
N VAL A 187 43.00 22.65 -7.96
CA VAL A 187 43.39 23.36 -6.73
C VAL A 187 44.55 22.62 -6.09
N THR A 188 45.57 23.38 -5.61
CA THR A 188 46.71 22.83 -4.89
C THR A 188 46.34 22.46 -3.44
N LEU A 189 47.12 21.59 -2.80
CA LEU A 189 46.90 21.21 -1.39
C LEU A 189 46.92 22.43 -0.48
N GLY A 190 47.85 23.40 -0.72
CA GLY A 190 47.95 24.61 0.09
C GLY A 190 46.72 25.53 -0.03
N GLU A 191 46.14 25.65 -1.21
CA GLU A 191 44.87 26.37 -1.42
C GLU A 191 43.72 25.65 -0.79
N PHE A 192 43.69 24.32 -0.90
CA PHE A 192 42.64 23.48 -0.28
C PHE A 192 42.64 23.57 1.25
N VAL A 193 43.81 23.58 1.89
CA VAL A 193 43.95 23.79 3.32
C VAL A 193 43.28 25.09 3.79
N LYS A 194 43.39 26.17 2.98
CA LYS A 194 42.70 27.44 3.26
C LYS A 194 41.16 27.32 3.16
N LEU A 195 40.66 26.45 2.25
CA LEU A 195 39.21 26.14 2.18
C LEU A 195 38.76 25.31 3.40
N VAL A 196 39.55 24.32 3.79
CA VAL A 196 39.29 23.50 4.98
C VAL A 196 39.19 24.38 6.23
N ALA A 197 40.10 25.36 6.39
CA ALA A 197 40.05 26.27 7.53
C ALA A 197 38.78 27.14 7.62
N LYS A 198 38.06 27.33 6.51
CA LYS A 198 36.81 28.10 6.44
C LYS A 198 35.57 27.21 6.55
N SER A 199 35.74 25.90 6.40
CA SER A 199 34.61 24.94 6.40
C SER A 199 34.32 24.41 7.79
N GLN A 200 33.07 24.16 8.05
CA GLN A 200 32.61 23.39 9.24
C GLN A 200 32.38 21.90 8.88
N ARG A 201 32.69 21.51 7.65
CA ARG A 201 32.42 20.16 7.13
C ARG A 201 33.74 19.43 6.86
N ASN A 202 33.71 18.12 7.05
CA ASN A 202 34.86 17.23 6.86
C ASN A 202 34.88 16.53 5.49
N VAL A 203 33.94 16.86 4.62
CA VAL A 203 33.85 16.33 3.24
C VAL A 203 33.69 17.47 2.27
N PHE A 204 34.41 17.38 1.14
CA PHE A 204 34.43 18.38 0.09
C PHE A 204 34.11 17.73 -1.25
N PRO A 205 33.03 18.17 -1.92
CA PRO A 205 32.77 17.72 -3.29
C PRO A 205 33.78 18.33 -4.26
N VAL A 206 34.27 17.51 -5.16
CA VAL A 206 35.13 17.95 -6.26
C VAL A 206 34.30 18.04 -7.52
N ILE A 207 34.24 19.22 -8.10
CA ILE A 207 33.44 19.52 -9.29
C ILE A 207 34.29 20.25 -10.36
N ASP A 208 33.86 20.15 -11.62
CA ASP A 208 34.42 20.95 -12.72
C ASP A 208 33.72 22.31 -12.86
N GLN A 209 34.07 23.04 -13.89
CA GLN A 209 33.50 24.38 -14.19
C GLN A 209 32.02 24.32 -14.60
N GLU A 210 31.53 23.16 -15.07
CA GLU A 210 30.16 22.93 -15.50
C GLU A 210 29.29 22.33 -14.37
N ASN A 211 29.84 22.23 -13.14
CA ASN A 211 29.24 21.63 -11.95
C ASN A 211 29.05 20.11 -12.05
N ASN A 212 29.77 19.42 -12.95
CA ASN A 212 29.77 17.97 -12.98
C ASN A 212 30.55 17.45 -11.77
N PHE A 213 30.02 16.39 -11.16
CA PHE A 213 30.60 15.76 -9.98
C PHE A 213 31.77 14.87 -10.41
N LEU A 214 32.94 15.11 -9.89
CA LEU A 214 34.17 14.38 -10.21
C LEU A 214 34.62 13.45 -9.06
N GLY A 215 34.16 13.70 -7.84
CA GLY A 215 34.52 12.92 -6.70
C GLY A 215 34.37 13.67 -5.37
N VAL A 216 34.94 13.10 -4.32
CA VAL A 216 34.98 13.70 -2.98
C VAL A 216 36.37 13.64 -2.38
N ILE A 217 36.60 14.50 -1.39
CA ILE A 217 37.73 14.39 -0.47
C ILE A 217 37.19 14.41 0.95
N PHE A 218 37.57 13.42 1.75
CA PHE A 218 37.35 13.43 3.20
C PHE A 218 38.63 13.88 3.91
N ILE A 219 38.50 14.83 4.85
CA ILE A 219 39.65 15.35 5.62
C ILE A 219 40.37 14.21 6.34
N ASN A 220 39.62 13.20 6.80
CA ASN A 220 40.22 12.06 7.50
C ASN A 220 41.24 11.30 6.63
N ASP A 221 40.95 11.18 5.34
CA ASP A 221 41.79 10.41 4.40
C ASP A 221 43.10 11.10 4.08
N ILE A 222 43.07 12.43 4.05
CA ILE A 222 44.26 13.26 3.75
C ILE A 222 44.91 13.87 4.98
N ARG A 223 44.47 13.51 6.18
CA ARG A 223 44.98 14.11 7.43
C ARG A 223 46.47 13.97 7.58
N HIS A 224 47.08 12.91 7.06
CA HIS A 224 48.53 12.66 7.13
C HIS A 224 49.36 13.64 6.30
N ILE A 225 48.82 14.20 5.22
CA ILE A 225 49.54 15.14 4.34
C ILE A 225 49.15 16.61 4.51
N ILE A 226 48.03 16.86 5.21
CA ILE A 226 47.48 18.24 5.33
C ILE A 226 48.41 19.18 6.12
N PHE A 227 49.37 18.65 6.86
CA PHE A 227 50.38 19.39 7.62
C PHE A 227 51.77 19.38 7.00
N GLU A 228 51.96 18.73 5.83
CA GLU A 228 53.22 18.67 5.11
C GLU A 228 53.36 19.87 4.17
N HIS A 229 53.90 20.96 4.68
CA HIS A 229 54.00 22.23 3.94
C HIS A 229 54.77 22.11 2.62
N ASP A 230 55.75 21.19 2.54
CA ASP A 230 56.57 20.96 1.34
C ASP A 230 55.73 20.42 0.15
N GLN A 231 54.55 19.88 0.43
CA GLN A 231 53.64 19.32 -0.58
C GLN A 231 52.57 20.32 -1.05
N TYR A 232 52.47 21.50 -0.46
CA TYR A 232 51.38 22.45 -0.68
C TYR A 232 51.31 22.94 -2.13
N ASP A 233 52.42 23.11 -2.80
CA ASP A 233 52.49 23.61 -4.18
C ASP A 233 52.60 22.49 -5.21
N THR A 234 52.87 21.24 -4.78
CA THR A 234 53.16 20.11 -5.69
C THR A 234 52.01 19.12 -5.79
N VAL A 235 51.22 18.96 -4.75
CA VAL A 235 50.08 18.04 -4.73
C VAL A 235 48.80 18.78 -5.08
N TYR A 236 48.05 18.20 -6.03
CA TYR A 236 46.77 18.73 -6.49
C TYR A 236 45.60 17.87 -5.98
N ILE A 237 44.40 18.45 -5.90
CA ILE A 237 43.17 17.79 -5.44
C ILE A 237 42.83 16.57 -6.30
N ARG A 238 43.13 16.59 -7.62
CA ARG A 238 42.93 15.43 -8.50
C ARG A 238 43.71 14.17 -8.08
N ASN A 239 44.80 14.32 -7.32
CA ASN A 239 45.60 13.21 -6.83
C ASN A 239 45.04 12.61 -5.52
N LEU A 240 44.13 13.32 -4.85
CA LEU A 240 43.63 13.02 -3.51
C LEU A 240 42.14 12.66 -3.50
N MET A 241 41.42 13.09 -4.54
CA MET A 241 40.00 12.81 -4.67
C MET A 241 39.76 11.37 -5.09
N TYR A 242 38.59 10.86 -4.73
CA TYR A 242 38.08 9.58 -5.23
C TYR A 242 36.59 9.64 -5.50
N MET A 243 36.10 8.76 -6.39
CA MET A 243 34.68 8.59 -6.65
C MET A 243 34.09 7.68 -5.58
N PRO A 244 33.11 8.13 -4.79
CA PRO A 244 32.49 7.27 -3.80
C PRO A 244 31.68 6.16 -4.49
N ASP A 245 31.68 4.96 -3.89
CA ASP A 245 30.99 3.78 -4.41
C ASP A 245 29.46 3.97 -4.42
N THR A 246 28.95 4.87 -3.58
CA THR A 246 27.51 5.09 -3.39
C THR A 246 27.17 6.55 -3.66
N LEU A 247 26.31 6.74 -4.67
CA LEU A 247 25.76 8.05 -5.06
C LEU A 247 24.23 8.01 -4.93
N ILE A 248 23.61 9.16 -4.70
CA ILE A 248 22.17 9.32 -4.64
C ILE A 248 21.71 10.17 -5.81
N GLU A 249 20.75 9.67 -6.59
CA GLU A 249 20.08 10.49 -7.60
C GLU A 249 19.04 11.39 -6.95
N TYR A 250 18.88 12.60 -7.48
CA TYR A 250 17.94 13.61 -6.94
C TYR A 250 16.48 13.12 -6.86
N ASN A 251 16.10 12.21 -7.75
CA ASN A 251 14.75 11.62 -7.80
C ASN A 251 14.65 10.26 -7.08
N ALA A 252 15.69 9.83 -6.36
CA ALA A 252 15.69 8.58 -5.61
C ALA A 252 14.59 8.59 -4.53
N THR A 253 14.04 7.42 -4.24
CA THR A 253 13.09 7.26 -3.13
C THR A 253 13.81 7.29 -1.78
N MET A 254 13.12 7.66 -0.72
CA MET A 254 13.72 7.62 0.62
C MET A 254 13.99 6.19 1.10
N GLU A 255 13.30 5.20 0.54
CA GLU A 255 13.63 3.78 0.76
C GLU A 255 15.00 3.45 0.18
N ASP A 256 15.28 3.86 -1.07
CA ASP A 256 16.58 3.67 -1.72
C ASP A 256 17.70 4.39 -0.95
N VAL A 257 17.44 5.61 -0.48
CA VAL A 257 18.38 6.39 0.34
C VAL A 257 18.69 5.65 1.65
N ALA A 258 17.67 5.13 2.33
CA ALA A 258 17.85 4.39 3.58
C ALA A 258 18.62 3.09 3.35
N GLN A 259 18.32 2.37 2.27
CA GLN A 259 19.05 1.16 1.88
C GLN A 259 20.52 1.45 1.59
N LYS A 260 20.82 2.49 0.80
CA LYS A 260 22.19 2.92 0.49
C LYS A 260 22.97 3.29 1.75
N PHE A 261 22.31 3.92 2.73
CA PHE A 261 22.94 4.17 4.03
C PHE A 261 23.15 2.91 4.86
N ALA A 262 22.35 1.86 4.70
CA ALA A 262 22.57 0.59 5.38
C ALA A 262 23.75 -0.19 4.79
N GLU A 263 23.99 -0.07 3.48
CA GLU A 263 25.03 -0.77 2.74
C GLU A 263 26.41 -0.08 2.83
N THR A 264 26.46 1.20 3.20
CA THR A 264 27.71 1.96 3.29
C THR A 264 28.06 2.35 4.73
N SER A 265 29.35 2.51 5.01
CA SER A 265 29.85 3.07 6.28
C SER A 265 29.87 4.61 6.30
N HIS A 266 29.61 5.25 5.18
CA HIS A 266 29.67 6.71 5.06
C HIS A 266 28.47 7.39 5.77
N TYR A 267 28.75 8.55 6.37
CA TYR A 267 27.74 9.36 7.06
C TYR A 267 27.04 10.38 6.16
N ASN A 268 27.68 10.73 5.03
CA ASN A 268 27.18 11.69 4.05
C ASN A 268 27.30 11.06 2.66
N LEU A 269 26.25 11.12 1.88
CA LEU A 269 26.22 10.63 0.49
C LEU A 269 25.95 11.81 -0.45
N PRO A 270 26.71 11.95 -1.55
CA PRO A 270 26.48 13.00 -2.52
C PRO A 270 25.20 12.76 -3.31
N VAL A 271 24.48 13.85 -3.58
CA VAL A 271 23.25 13.86 -4.38
C VAL A 271 23.55 14.52 -5.71
N LEU A 272 23.24 13.81 -6.79
CA LEU A 272 23.44 14.26 -8.15
C LEU A 272 22.09 14.40 -8.87
N LYS A 273 22.06 15.31 -9.82
CA LYS A 273 20.98 15.44 -10.80
C LYS A 273 21.62 15.54 -12.19
N ASP A 274 21.36 14.55 -13.02
CA ASP A 274 21.95 14.47 -14.38
C ASP A 274 23.48 14.60 -14.37
N GLY A 275 24.16 13.94 -13.40
CA GLY A 275 25.61 14.00 -13.21
C GLY A 275 26.14 15.27 -12.53
N LYS A 276 25.30 16.27 -12.28
CA LYS A 276 25.65 17.52 -11.60
C LYS A 276 25.49 17.43 -10.10
N TYR A 277 26.42 18.00 -9.38
CA TYR A 277 26.38 18.05 -7.92
C TYR A 277 25.29 19.00 -7.42
N ILE A 278 24.44 18.50 -6.49
CA ILE A 278 23.37 19.26 -5.85
C ILE A 278 23.64 19.54 -4.37
N GLY A 279 24.24 18.59 -3.67
CA GLY A 279 24.49 18.65 -2.24
C GLY A 279 24.80 17.28 -1.66
N PHE A 280 24.70 17.15 -0.35
CA PHE A 280 24.79 15.87 0.35
C PHE A 280 23.50 15.60 1.15
N VAL A 281 23.24 14.33 1.36
CA VAL A 281 22.29 13.88 2.38
C VAL A 281 23.09 13.22 3.49
N SER A 282 22.80 13.61 4.74
CA SER A 282 23.45 13.01 5.91
C SER A 282 22.56 11.94 6.55
N ARG A 283 23.18 10.85 7.03
CA ARG A 283 22.51 9.81 7.80
C ARG A 283 21.77 10.39 9.03
N ALA A 284 22.37 11.37 9.67
CA ALA A 284 21.82 12.03 10.86
C ALA A 284 20.51 12.79 10.55
N ASN A 285 20.47 13.51 9.40
CA ASN A 285 19.25 14.24 8.99
C ASN A 285 18.15 13.31 8.58
N VAL A 286 18.45 12.26 7.82
CA VAL A 286 17.47 11.22 7.45
C VAL A 286 16.87 10.59 8.70
N PHE A 287 17.71 10.19 9.66
CA PHE A 287 17.25 9.57 10.91
C PHE A 287 16.44 10.55 11.78
N SER A 288 16.84 11.81 11.83
CA SER A 288 16.13 12.83 12.61
C SER A 288 14.75 13.13 12.03
N ALA A 289 14.66 13.26 10.70
CA ALA A 289 13.39 13.46 9.99
C ALA A 289 12.48 12.24 10.14
N TYR A 290 13.03 11.03 10.00
CA TYR A 290 12.31 9.79 10.25
C TYR A 290 11.74 9.73 11.67
N ARG A 291 12.56 9.97 12.70
CA ARG A 291 12.11 9.96 14.11
C ARG A 291 11.03 10.99 14.40
N LYS A 292 11.13 12.17 13.81
CA LYS A 292 10.12 13.22 13.96
C LYS A 292 8.76 12.73 13.42
N LEU A 293 8.73 12.18 12.20
CA LEU A 293 7.51 11.65 11.62
C LEU A 293 6.93 10.48 12.42
N VAL A 294 7.77 9.52 12.84
CA VAL A 294 7.31 8.39 13.69
C VAL A 294 6.67 8.89 14.98
N LYS A 295 7.22 9.93 15.58
CA LYS A 295 6.67 10.52 16.81
C LYS A 295 5.32 11.20 16.55
N ASP A 296 5.18 11.91 15.44
CA ASP A 296 3.94 12.57 15.05
C ASP A 296 2.83 11.52 14.80
N PHE A 297 3.17 10.39 14.16
CA PHE A 297 2.25 9.25 13.96
C PHE A 297 1.89 8.45 15.22
N SER A 298 2.67 8.56 16.29
CA SER A 298 2.37 7.84 17.54
C SER A 298 1.58 8.68 18.53
N ASN A 299 1.35 9.95 18.25
CA ASN A 299 0.58 10.87 19.08
C ASN A 299 -0.84 11.12 18.56
N ASP A 300 -1.16 10.59 17.34
CA ASP A 300 -2.51 10.49 16.78
C ASP A 300 -3.07 9.06 16.98
#